data_c3705b2b3b605351cc3569ad601f5211
#
_entry.id   c3705b2b3b605351cc3569ad601f5211
#
_cell.length_a   1.000
_cell.length_b   1.000
_cell.length_c   1.000
_cell.angle_alpha   90.00
_cell.angle_beta   90.00
_cell.angle_gamma   90.00
#
_symmetry.space_group_name_H-M   'P 1'
#
loop_
_entity.id
_entity.type
_entity.pdbx_description
1 polymer ?
#
loop_
_entity_poly.entity_id
_entity_poly.type
_entity_poly.pdbx_seq_one_letter_code
_entity_poly.pdbx_strand_id
1 'polypeptide(L)'
;AIASSLFGDSCRFIRDSGLNVPQSRLVIEKPIGKDKLTAIEINNKIAEVFKENQIYRIDHYLGKETAQNIMVLRFANSIFEPLWRSRFIDHVQITCAEHLGMEGGRGAYYDKAGAARDMVQNHLLQLLSLIAMEPPTDLSANSVRDEKVKVLRTIRGMGPEEVRKNVIRAQYTEGTLGSKTVPSYRDEDRVDPKSMTESYVAMRLFIDNWRWEGTPFYIRMGKRLPTKATEISLHLKSPPNVLFQKLPGSTESNVLTIRIQPDEGMSVRMLSKKPGTTLQNLCCGELSLL
;
A
#
# COMPACT_ATOMS: atom_id res chain seq x y z
N ALA A 1 -21.18 12.66 -4.65
CA ALA A 1 -19.97 12.86 -3.86
C ALA A 1 -19.76 14.37 -3.65
N ILE A 2 -19.27 14.77 -2.49
CA ILE A 2 -18.99 16.15 -2.11
C ILE A 2 -17.52 16.28 -1.66
N ALA A 3 -16.98 17.51 -1.70
CA ALA A 3 -15.62 17.77 -1.23
C ALA A 3 -15.51 17.55 0.29
N SER A 4 -14.36 17.07 0.76
CA SER A 4 -14.12 16.77 2.19
C SER A 4 -14.27 18.00 3.10
N SER A 5 -14.02 19.20 2.58
CA SER A 5 -14.24 20.46 3.29
C SER A 5 -15.72 20.70 3.66
N LEU A 6 -16.64 20.05 2.97
CA LEU A 6 -18.08 20.18 3.19
C LEU A 6 -18.65 19.07 4.10
N PHE A 7 -17.88 18.10 4.53
CA PHE A 7 -18.39 16.97 5.31
C PHE A 7 -19.07 17.43 6.61
N GLY A 8 -18.45 18.31 7.37
CA GLY A 8 -19.02 18.80 8.63
C GLY A 8 -20.33 19.57 8.44
N ASP A 9 -20.38 20.45 7.44
CA ASP A 9 -21.58 21.25 7.15
C ASP A 9 -22.72 20.34 6.65
N SER A 10 -22.40 19.40 5.76
CA SER A 10 -23.37 18.41 5.26
C SER A 10 -23.96 17.55 6.38
N CYS A 11 -23.12 17.12 7.34
CA CYS A 11 -23.61 16.36 8.49
C CYS A 11 -24.56 17.20 9.35
N ARG A 12 -24.27 18.49 9.56
CA ARG A 12 -25.17 19.41 10.29
C ARG A 12 -26.50 19.55 9.56
N PHE A 13 -26.49 19.79 8.25
CA PHE A 13 -27.74 19.88 7.46
C PHE A 13 -28.56 18.61 7.53
N ILE A 14 -27.92 17.41 7.49
CA ILE A 14 -28.63 16.13 7.63
C ILE A 14 -29.30 16.04 9.00
N ARG A 15 -28.64 16.43 10.08
CA ARG A 15 -29.20 16.48 11.42
C ARG A 15 -30.40 17.46 11.50
N ASP A 16 -30.17 18.68 11.04
CA ASP A 16 -31.18 19.76 11.15
C ASP A 16 -32.40 19.50 10.29
N SER A 17 -32.25 18.69 9.23
CA SER A 17 -33.37 18.19 8.40
C SER A 17 -34.07 16.95 8.97
N GLY A 18 -33.64 16.44 10.13
CA GLY A 18 -34.24 15.22 10.72
C GLY A 18 -33.94 13.93 9.98
N LEU A 19 -32.96 13.94 9.06
CA LEU A 19 -32.56 12.76 8.27
C LEU A 19 -31.55 11.85 8.99
N ASN A 20 -31.06 12.27 10.15
CA ASN A 20 -30.19 11.45 10.99
C ASN A 20 -31.02 10.50 11.88
N VAL A 21 -31.55 9.46 11.30
CA VAL A 21 -32.29 8.40 12.00
C VAL A 21 -31.37 7.20 12.28
N PRO A 22 -31.72 6.26 13.19
CA PRO A 22 -30.87 5.10 13.53
C PRO A 22 -30.46 4.24 12.32
N GLN A 23 -31.27 4.22 11.27
CA GLN A 23 -31.02 3.48 10.02
C GLN A 23 -30.12 4.24 9.04
N SER A 24 -29.90 5.54 9.23
CA SER A 24 -29.04 6.34 8.35
C SER A 24 -27.61 5.80 8.36
N ARG A 25 -26.99 5.78 7.20
CA ARG A 25 -25.58 5.36 7.02
C ARG A 25 -24.81 6.45 6.30
N LEU A 26 -23.70 6.84 6.88
CA LEU A 26 -22.78 7.82 6.31
C LEU A 26 -21.60 7.08 5.68
N VAL A 27 -21.43 7.21 4.37
CA VAL A 27 -20.27 6.66 3.65
C VAL A 27 -19.31 7.79 3.34
N ILE A 28 -18.06 7.63 3.77
CA ILE A 28 -17.01 8.64 3.62
C ILE A 28 -15.88 8.04 2.81
N GLU A 29 -15.47 8.74 1.77
CA GLU A 29 -14.30 8.41 0.96
C GLU A 29 -13.19 9.45 1.17
N LYS A 30 -11.96 9.04 0.87
CA LYS A 30 -10.79 9.92 0.91
C LYS A 30 -10.97 11.15 -0.02
N PRO A 31 -10.29 12.27 0.32
CA PRO A 31 -9.43 12.50 1.48
C PRO A 31 -10.24 12.89 2.73
N ILE A 32 -9.84 12.33 3.89
CA ILE A 32 -10.38 12.74 5.19
C ILE A 32 -9.38 13.71 5.83
N GLY A 33 -9.49 14.99 5.46
CA GLY A 33 -8.50 16.00 5.83
C GLY A 33 -7.20 15.94 5.01
N LYS A 34 -6.35 16.93 5.19
CA LYS A 34 -5.03 17.06 4.54
C LYS A 34 -3.86 16.72 5.46
N ASP A 35 -4.13 16.68 6.77
CA ASP A 35 -3.19 16.38 7.84
C ASP A 35 -3.94 15.84 9.06
N LYS A 36 -3.19 15.49 10.12
CA LYS A 36 -3.74 14.91 11.35
C LYS A 36 -4.76 15.84 12.02
N LEU A 37 -4.50 17.13 12.06
CA LEU A 37 -5.37 18.09 12.75
C LEU A 37 -6.71 18.23 12.01
N THR A 38 -6.67 18.44 10.71
CA THR A 38 -7.88 18.55 9.90
C THR A 38 -8.67 17.23 9.84
N ALA A 39 -7.99 16.09 9.88
CA ALA A 39 -8.66 14.79 9.97
C ALA A 39 -9.41 14.63 11.31
N ILE A 40 -8.80 15.03 12.42
CA ILE A 40 -9.44 15.03 13.75
C ILE A 40 -10.65 15.98 13.74
N GLU A 41 -10.50 17.19 13.22
CA GLU A 41 -11.59 18.17 13.14
C GLU A 41 -12.78 17.63 12.35
N ILE A 42 -12.54 17.05 11.17
CA ILE A 42 -13.60 16.43 10.35
C ILE A 42 -14.29 15.30 11.08
N ASN A 43 -13.50 14.37 11.69
CA ASN A 43 -14.08 13.27 12.43
C ASN A 43 -14.90 13.74 13.64
N ASN A 44 -14.47 14.75 14.37
CA ASN A 44 -15.24 15.31 15.48
C ASN A 44 -16.58 15.88 15.01
N LYS A 45 -16.57 16.69 13.93
CA LYS A 45 -17.82 17.22 13.34
C LYS A 45 -18.79 16.14 12.90
N ILE A 46 -18.27 15.04 12.36
CA ILE A 46 -19.10 13.90 11.96
C ILE A 46 -19.67 13.18 13.19
N ALA A 47 -18.84 12.99 14.23
CA ALA A 47 -19.23 12.31 15.47
C ALA A 47 -20.27 13.08 16.28
N GLU A 48 -20.39 14.40 16.11
CA GLU A 48 -21.49 15.20 16.68
C GLU A 48 -22.87 14.81 16.14
N VAL A 49 -22.91 14.18 14.95
CA VAL A 49 -24.16 13.90 14.25
C VAL A 49 -24.40 12.39 14.14
N PHE A 50 -23.40 11.60 13.81
CA PHE A 50 -23.49 10.17 13.55
C PHE A 50 -22.73 9.35 14.58
N LYS A 51 -23.31 8.22 15.02
CA LYS A 51 -22.61 7.23 15.83
C LYS A 51 -21.62 6.45 14.98
N GLU A 52 -20.55 5.93 15.56
CA GLU A 52 -19.50 5.19 14.83
C GLU A 52 -20.06 4.00 14.02
N ASN A 53 -21.07 3.31 14.53
CA ASN A 53 -21.72 2.20 13.83
C ASN A 53 -22.58 2.62 12.61
N GLN A 54 -22.75 3.92 12.41
CA GLN A 54 -23.42 4.51 11.23
C GLN A 54 -22.41 5.01 10.20
N ILE A 55 -21.10 5.05 10.52
CA ILE A 55 -20.07 5.65 9.69
C ILE A 55 -19.25 4.56 9.00
N TYR A 56 -19.17 4.64 7.67
CA TYR A 56 -18.38 3.75 6.82
C TYR A 56 -17.29 4.54 6.11
N ARG A 57 -16.04 4.39 6.56
CA ARG A 57 -14.87 4.97 5.90
C ARG A 57 -14.35 3.95 4.90
N ILE A 58 -14.54 4.24 3.61
CA ILE A 58 -14.20 3.29 2.54
C ILE A 58 -12.83 3.56 1.96
N ASP A 59 -12.11 2.48 1.69
CA ASP A 59 -10.90 2.44 0.89
C ASP A 59 -11.09 1.41 -0.22
N HIS A 60 -11.11 1.85 -1.48
CA HIS A 60 -11.43 0.99 -2.60
C HIS A 60 -10.38 -0.12 -2.86
N TYR A 61 -9.17 0.00 -2.32
CA TYR A 61 -8.16 -1.07 -2.38
C TYR A 61 -8.58 -2.29 -1.54
N LEU A 62 -9.27 -2.06 -0.42
CA LEU A 62 -9.80 -3.15 0.41
C LEU A 62 -11.00 -3.88 -0.23
N GLY A 63 -11.61 -3.28 -1.24
CA GLY A 63 -12.68 -3.92 -2.03
C GLY A 63 -12.16 -4.83 -3.16
N LYS A 64 -10.84 -4.88 -3.38
CA LYS A 64 -10.27 -5.76 -4.40
C LYS A 64 -10.17 -7.19 -3.88
N GLU A 65 -10.54 -8.16 -4.71
CA GLU A 65 -10.53 -9.59 -4.38
C GLU A 65 -9.17 -10.05 -3.86
N THR A 66 -8.09 -9.68 -4.56
CA THR A 66 -6.73 -10.07 -4.16
C THR A 66 -6.32 -9.46 -2.83
N ALA A 67 -6.75 -8.23 -2.52
CA ALA A 67 -6.46 -7.62 -1.22
C ALA A 67 -7.16 -8.35 -0.08
N GLN A 68 -8.41 -8.79 -0.28
CA GLN A 68 -9.15 -9.62 0.67
C GLN A 68 -8.52 -11.01 0.79
N ASN A 69 -8.06 -11.57 -0.32
CA ASN A 69 -7.46 -12.89 -0.38
C ASN A 69 -6.10 -12.99 0.35
N ILE A 70 -5.45 -11.86 0.69
CA ILE A 70 -4.26 -11.86 1.57
C ILE A 70 -4.54 -12.57 2.89
N MET A 71 -5.71 -12.34 3.50
CA MET A 71 -6.07 -12.98 4.77
C MET A 71 -6.30 -14.48 4.59
N VAL A 72 -6.94 -14.89 3.49
CA VAL A 72 -7.16 -16.31 3.18
C VAL A 72 -5.81 -17.00 2.92
N LEU A 73 -4.93 -16.39 2.10
CA LEU A 73 -3.60 -16.91 1.85
C LEU A 73 -2.84 -17.16 3.16
N ARG A 74 -2.83 -16.17 4.04
CA ARG A 74 -2.06 -16.22 5.29
C ARG A 74 -2.66 -17.19 6.30
N PHE A 75 -3.95 -17.08 6.56
CA PHE A 75 -4.55 -17.67 7.75
C PHE A 75 -5.33 -18.97 7.49
N ALA A 76 -5.66 -19.27 6.24
CA ALA A 76 -6.29 -20.53 5.87
C ALA A 76 -5.28 -21.60 5.37
N ASN A 77 -4.01 -21.23 5.18
CA ASN A 77 -2.98 -22.14 4.67
C ASN A 77 -1.83 -22.30 5.67
N SER A 78 -1.64 -23.50 6.16
CA SER A 78 -0.64 -23.84 7.19
C SER A 78 0.82 -23.62 6.75
N ILE A 79 1.09 -23.54 5.45
CA ILE A 79 2.45 -23.40 4.91
C ILE A 79 2.97 -21.97 4.92
N PHE A 80 2.10 -20.95 4.90
CA PHE A 80 2.53 -19.56 4.77
C PHE A 80 2.74 -18.87 6.12
N GLU A 81 1.79 -18.91 7.03
CA GLU A 81 1.85 -18.16 8.28
C GLU A 81 3.11 -18.44 9.14
N PRO A 82 3.63 -19.68 9.26
CA PRO A 82 4.88 -19.95 9.97
C PRO A 82 6.09 -19.20 9.40
N LEU A 83 6.10 -18.96 8.09
CA LEU A 83 7.17 -18.24 7.39
C LEU A 83 7.00 -16.71 7.44
N TRP A 84 5.84 -16.21 7.87
CA TRP A 84 5.44 -14.81 7.77
C TRP A 84 5.96 -13.95 8.93
N ARG A 85 7.30 -13.92 9.07
CA ARG A 85 7.99 -13.20 10.15
C ARG A 85 9.44 -12.89 9.81
N SER A 86 10.04 -11.99 10.55
CA SER A 86 11.43 -11.52 10.39
C SER A 86 12.49 -12.65 10.37
N ARG A 87 12.19 -13.79 10.97
CA ARG A 87 13.08 -14.96 10.94
C ARG A 87 13.31 -15.46 9.50
N PHE A 88 12.29 -15.41 8.65
CA PHE A 88 12.32 -15.97 7.30
C PHE A 88 12.23 -14.90 6.20
N ILE A 89 11.58 -13.78 6.46
CA ILE A 89 11.43 -12.68 5.52
C ILE A 89 12.63 -11.74 5.66
N ASP A 90 13.32 -11.50 4.54
CA ASP A 90 14.41 -10.55 4.45
C ASP A 90 13.86 -9.12 4.37
N HIS A 91 12.96 -8.89 3.43
CA HIS A 91 12.26 -7.61 3.29
C HIS A 91 10.92 -7.78 2.58
N VAL A 92 10.07 -6.76 2.70
CA VAL A 92 8.80 -6.65 1.99
C VAL A 92 8.85 -5.43 1.08
N GLN A 93 8.36 -5.56 -0.16
CA GLN A 93 8.19 -4.44 -1.09
C GLN A 93 6.71 -4.27 -1.41
N ILE A 94 6.21 -3.04 -1.31
CA ILE A 94 4.86 -2.66 -1.71
C ILE A 94 5.00 -1.57 -2.78
N THR A 95 4.62 -1.91 -4.00
CA THR A 95 4.78 -1.04 -5.17
C THR A 95 3.41 -0.64 -5.71
N CYS A 96 3.21 0.65 -5.97
CA CYS A 96 2.10 1.18 -6.74
C CYS A 96 2.65 2.03 -7.88
N ALA A 97 2.68 1.48 -9.07
CA ALA A 97 3.09 2.16 -10.28
C ALA A 97 1.85 2.56 -11.09
N GLU A 98 1.71 3.85 -11.38
CA GLU A 98 0.64 4.38 -12.20
C GLU A 98 1.16 4.91 -13.54
N HIS A 99 0.49 4.54 -14.62
CA HIS A 99 0.84 4.99 -15.96
C HIS A 99 0.38 6.42 -16.25
N LEU A 100 -0.73 6.81 -15.61
CA LEU A 100 -1.33 8.14 -15.74
C LEU A 100 -0.57 9.20 -14.94
N GLY A 101 -0.57 10.43 -15.44
CA GLY A 101 -0.10 11.65 -14.75
C GLY A 101 -1.27 12.47 -14.19
N MET A 102 -1.35 13.74 -14.65
CA MET A 102 -2.36 14.69 -14.18
C MET A 102 -3.53 14.87 -15.14
N GLU A 103 -3.80 13.90 -16.01
CA GLU A 103 -4.88 13.92 -16.97
C GLU A 103 -6.25 14.18 -16.30
N GLY A 104 -7.16 14.79 -17.06
CA GLY A 104 -8.51 15.08 -16.57
C GLY A 104 -8.59 16.21 -15.55
N GLY A 105 -7.62 17.13 -15.53
CA GLY A 105 -7.61 18.31 -14.66
C GLY A 105 -7.28 18.00 -13.19
N ARG A 106 -6.64 16.87 -12.91
CA ARG A 106 -6.26 16.45 -11.55
C ARG A 106 -5.13 17.27 -10.95
N GLY A 107 -4.40 18.06 -11.74
CA GLY A 107 -3.25 18.85 -11.28
C GLY A 107 -3.56 19.68 -10.06
N ALA A 108 -4.64 20.47 -10.07
CA ALA A 108 -5.01 21.33 -8.94
C ALA A 108 -5.27 20.59 -7.61
N TYR A 109 -5.77 19.36 -7.66
CA TYR A 109 -5.96 18.53 -6.47
C TYR A 109 -4.63 17.89 -6.06
N TYR A 110 -3.96 17.27 -7.03
CA TYR A 110 -2.75 16.48 -6.76
C TYR A 110 -1.60 17.35 -6.27
N ASP A 111 -1.49 18.57 -6.77
CA ASP A 111 -0.46 19.53 -6.33
C ASP A 111 -0.56 19.92 -4.85
N LYS A 112 -1.75 19.75 -4.27
CA LYS A 112 -1.98 19.93 -2.83
C LYS A 112 -1.81 18.65 -2.01
N ALA A 113 -1.93 17.49 -2.64
CA ALA A 113 -1.89 16.19 -1.97
C ALA A 113 -0.51 15.54 -2.05
N GLY A 114 0.01 15.32 -3.26
CA GLY A 114 1.22 14.55 -3.53
C GLY A 114 1.04 13.05 -3.39
N ALA A 115 2.05 12.30 -3.83
CA ALA A 115 2.05 10.84 -3.83
C ALA A 115 1.87 10.25 -2.42
N ALA A 116 2.51 10.87 -1.43
CA ALA A 116 2.45 10.37 -0.05
C ALA A 116 1.03 10.41 0.53
N ARG A 117 0.32 11.52 0.40
CA ARG A 117 -1.05 11.67 0.93
C ARG A 117 -2.10 10.99 0.06
N ASP A 118 -1.91 11.02 -1.29
CA ASP A 118 -2.90 10.45 -2.20
C ASP A 118 -2.91 8.91 -2.15
N MET A 119 -1.76 8.26 -1.94
CA MET A 119 -1.65 6.81 -2.07
C MET A 119 -1.01 6.12 -0.86
N VAL A 120 0.09 6.63 -0.30
CA VAL A 120 0.81 5.91 0.76
C VAL A 120 0.02 5.92 2.04
N GLN A 121 -0.37 7.08 2.52
CA GLN A 121 -1.03 7.30 3.81
C GLN A 121 -2.38 6.56 3.95
N ASN A 122 -2.95 6.14 2.86
CA ASN A 122 -4.20 5.38 2.83
C ASN A 122 -3.99 3.97 2.26
N HIS A 123 -4.08 3.81 0.94
CA HIS A 123 -4.09 2.50 0.27
C HIS A 123 -2.89 1.61 0.60
N LEU A 124 -1.66 2.17 0.53
CA LEU A 124 -0.47 1.34 0.73
C LEU A 124 -0.26 0.98 2.21
N LEU A 125 -0.63 1.86 3.15
CA LEU A 125 -0.64 1.50 4.57
C LEU A 125 -1.76 0.51 4.92
N GLN A 126 -2.89 0.50 4.21
CA GLN A 126 -3.90 -0.56 4.35
C GLN A 126 -3.34 -1.92 3.90
N LEU A 127 -2.68 -1.97 2.74
CA LEU A 127 -2.03 -3.19 2.27
C LEU A 127 -0.91 -3.64 3.21
N LEU A 128 -0.07 -2.71 3.66
CA LEU A 128 0.98 -3.00 4.67
C LEU A 128 0.36 -3.62 5.92
N SER A 129 -0.73 -3.05 6.43
CA SER A 129 -1.36 -3.56 7.66
C SER A 129 -1.91 -4.97 7.49
N LEU A 130 -2.51 -5.32 6.33
CA LEU A 130 -2.97 -6.68 6.03
C LEU A 130 -1.79 -7.68 5.95
N ILE A 131 -0.67 -7.24 5.40
CA ILE A 131 0.55 -8.06 5.33
C ILE A 131 1.16 -8.26 6.72
N ALA A 132 1.15 -7.24 7.56
CA ALA A 132 1.94 -7.22 8.79
C ALA A 132 1.17 -7.60 10.07
N MET A 133 -0.16 -7.60 10.04
CA MET A 133 -0.99 -7.86 11.22
C MET A 133 -0.88 -9.31 11.74
N GLU A 134 -1.21 -9.51 13.01
CA GLU A 134 -1.43 -10.83 13.57
C GLU A 134 -2.78 -11.42 13.10
N PRO A 135 -2.98 -12.75 13.20
CA PRO A 135 -4.28 -13.33 12.92
C PRO A 135 -5.35 -12.72 13.85
N PRO A 136 -6.45 -12.17 13.32
CA PRO A 136 -7.53 -11.68 14.15
C PRO A 136 -8.27 -12.85 14.82
N THR A 137 -8.95 -12.60 15.94
CA THR A 137 -9.72 -13.63 16.66
C THR A 137 -10.92 -14.13 15.88
N ASP A 138 -11.45 -13.30 14.99
CA ASP A 138 -12.56 -13.59 14.08
C ASP A 138 -12.53 -12.61 12.89
N LEU A 139 -13.41 -12.80 11.91
CA LEU A 139 -13.50 -11.95 10.71
C LEU A 139 -14.42 -10.73 10.91
N SER A 140 -14.80 -10.40 12.14
CA SER A 140 -15.56 -9.17 12.39
C SER A 140 -14.73 -7.93 12.04
N ALA A 141 -15.41 -6.87 11.63
CA ALA A 141 -14.74 -5.62 11.27
C ALA A 141 -13.89 -5.05 12.42
N ASN A 142 -14.31 -5.25 13.67
CA ASN A 142 -13.57 -4.76 14.83
C ASN A 142 -12.28 -5.56 15.06
N SER A 143 -12.36 -6.90 15.09
CA SER A 143 -11.19 -7.77 15.28
C SER A 143 -10.13 -7.51 14.21
N VAL A 144 -10.51 -7.37 12.93
CA VAL A 144 -9.59 -7.05 11.84
C VAL A 144 -8.99 -5.64 12.01
N ARG A 145 -9.80 -4.63 12.38
CA ARG A 145 -9.31 -3.27 12.60
C ARG A 145 -8.33 -3.19 13.75
N ASP A 146 -8.58 -3.90 14.84
CA ASP A 146 -7.72 -3.88 16.01
C ASP A 146 -6.33 -4.41 15.68
N GLU A 147 -6.22 -5.50 14.93
CA GLU A 147 -4.93 -6.01 14.50
C GLU A 147 -4.21 -5.05 13.52
N LYS A 148 -4.93 -4.44 12.59
CA LYS A 148 -4.37 -3.41 11.71
C LYS A 148 -3.85 -2.20 12.49
N VAL A 149 -4.60 -1.74 13.49
CA VAL A 149 -4.21 -0.59 14.34
C VAL A 149 -2.95 -0.92 15.15
N LYS A 150 -2.81 -2.15 15.67
CA LYS A 150 -1.59 -2.57 16.36
C LYS A 150 -0.36 -2.40 15.47
N VAL A 151 -0.43 -2.86 14.21
CA VAL A 151 0.64 -2.66 13.24
C VAL A 151 0.95 -1.18 13.03
N LEU A 152 -0.07 -0.39 12.69
CA LEU A 152 0.12 1.03 12.38
C LEU A 152 0.74 1.82 13.55
N ARG A 153 0.42 1.45 14.79
CA ARG A 153 0.99 2.07 16.01
C ARG A 153 2.44 1.68 16.26
N THR A 154 2.89 0.56 15.72
CA THR A 154 4.27 0.06 15.86
C THR A 154 5.17 0.40 14.67
N ILE A 155 4.66 1.10 13.65
CA ILE A 155 5.53 1.68 12.63
C ILE A 155 6.43 2.71 13.30
N ARG A 156 7.75 2.53 13.13
CA ARG A 156 8.75 3.43 13.70
C ARG A 156 8.58 4.84 13.16
N GLY A 157 8.38 5.81 14.06
CA GLY A 157 8.33 7.23 13.69
C GLY A 157 9.67 7.69 13.11
N MET A 158 9.62 8.60 12.16
CA MET A 158 10.80 9.17 11.52
C MET A 158 10.93 10.65 11.86
N GLY A 159 12.03 11.03 12.52
CA GLY A 159 12.46 12.42 12.64
C GLY A 159 13.10 12.91 11.33
N PRO A 160 13.50 14.20 11.25
CA PRO A 160 14.07 14.77 10.02
C PRO A 160 15.28 14.01 9.45
N GLU A 161 16.14 13.51 10.31
CA GLU A 161 17.32 12.75 9.89
C GLU A 161 16.96 11.37 9.33
N GLU A 162 16.01 10.67 9.96
CA GLU A 162 15.50 9.40 9.47
C GLU A 162 14.78 9.56 8.14
N VAL A 163 14.03 10.66 7.97
CA VAL A 163 13.38 10.98 6.69
C VAL A 163 14.40 11.17 5.60
N ARG A 164 15.51 11.90 5.83
CA ARG A 164 16.58 12.06 4.83
C ARG A 164 17.22 10.74 4.42
N LYS A 165 17.33 9.78 5.34
CA LYS A 165 17.94 8.47 5.09
C LYS A 165 16.99 7.44 4.48
N ASN A 166 15.71 7.57 4.76
CA ASN A 166 14.72 6.52 4.47
C ASN A 166 13.64 6.94 3.48
N VAL A 167 13.61 8.20 3.02
CA VAL A 167 12.57 8.70 2.12
C VAL A 167 13.19 9.43 0.94
N ILE A 168 12.78 9.04 -0.26
CA ILE A 168 13.11 9.71 -1.52
C ILE A 168 11.80 10.27 -2.07
N ARG A 169 11.81 11.55 -2.47
CA ARG A 169 10.72 12.20 -3.18
C ARG A 169 11.24 12.75 -4.51
N ALA A 170 10.47 12.59 -5.56
CA ALA A 170 10.82 13.08 -6.89
C ALA A 170 9.58 13.51 -7.67
N GLN A 171 9.81 14.22 -8.76
CA GLN A 171 8.81 14.55 -9.77
C GLN A 171 9.24 13.91 -11.08
N TYR A 172 8.28 13.46 -11.91
CA TYR A 172 8.62 13.05 -13.27
C TYR A 172 8.96 14.25 -14.15
N THR A 173 9.88 14.04 -15.07
CA THR A 173 10.31 15.01 -16.08
C THR A 173 9.63 14.68 -17.41
N GLU A 174 9.80 15.59 -18.38
CA GLU A 174 9.44 15.30 -19.76
C GLU A 174 10.09 13.98 -20.23
N GLY A 175 9.36 13.21 -21.00
CA GLY A 175 9.84 11.92 -21.48
C GLY A 175 8.90 11.28 -22.49
N THR A 176 9.17 10.03 -22.83
CA THR A 176 8.36 9.25 -23.78
C THR A 176 7.80 8.01 -23.10
N LEU A 177 6.49 7.80 -23.19
CA LEU A 177 5.80 6.59 -22.76
C LEU A 177 5.21 5.88 -23.99
N GLY A 178 5.79 4.75 -24.37
CA GLY A 178 5.50 4.13 -25.66
C GLY A 178 5.86 5.07 -26.82
N SER A 179 4.89 5.46 -27.63
CA SER A 179 5.06 6.41 -28.75
C SER A 179 4.65 7.86 -28.41
N LYS A 180 4.23 8.14 -27.17
CA LYS A 180 3.70 9.45 -26.78
C LYS A 180 4.72 10.23 -25.96
N THR A 181 5.01 11.48 -26.35
CA THR A 181 5.70 12.44 -25.51
C THR A 181 4.76 12.89 -24.38
N VAL A 182 5.26 12.92 -23.17
CA VAL A 182 4.53 13.35 -21.96
C VAL A 182 5.26 14.53 -21.33
N PRO A 183 4.54 15.53 -20.82
CA PRO A 183 5.15 16.70 -20.20
C PRO A 183 5.80 16.36 -18.85
N SER A 184 6.63 17.26 -18.35
CA SER A 184 7.08 17.21 -16.97
C SER A 184 5.93 17.51 -16.01
N TYR A 185 6.06 17.11 -14.74
CA TYR A 185 5.03 17.34 -13.73
C TYR A 185 4.61 18.83 -13.62
N ARG A 186 5.59 19.74 -13.70
CA ARG A 186 5.34 21.18 -13.56
C ARG A 186 4.71 21.82 -14.79
N ASP A 187 4.74 21.13 -15.91
CA ASP A 187 4.13 21.58 -17.18
C ASP A 187 2.72 20.99 -17.36
N GLU A 188 2.26 20.18 -16.41
CA GLU A 188 0.90 19.63 -16.44
C GLU A 188 -0.16 20.72 -16.12
N ASP A 189 -1.36 20.55 -16.66
CA ASP A 189 -2.47 21.49 -16.44
C ASP A 189 -2.78 21.67 -14.94
N ARG A 190 -2.90 22.92 -14.52
CA ARG A 190 -3.21 23.35 -13.13
C ARG A 190 -2.22 22.88 -12.06
N VAL A 191 -0.99 22.64 -12.43
CA VAL A 191 0.13 22.46 -11.51
C VAL A 191 0.90 23.78 -11.41
N ASP A 192 1.32 24.16 -10.20
CA ASP A 192 2.18 25.34 -10.02
C ASP A 192 3.56 25.08 -10.68
N PRO A 193 4.04 25.94 -11.59
CA PRO A 193 5.37 25.78 -12.19
C PRO A 193 6.53 25.73 -11.18
N LYS A 194 6.32 26.20 -9.96
CA LYS A 194 7.28 26.14 -8.85
C LYS A 194 6.97 25.04 -7.85
N SER A 195 6.01 24.15 -8.15
CA SER A 195 5.61 23.08 -7.24
C SER A 195 6.78 22.22 -6.80
N MET A 196 6.81 21.88 -5.53
CA MET A 196 7.70 20.92 -4.91
C MET A 196 6.96 19.64 -4.49
N THR A 197 5.70 19.48 -4.91
CA THR A 197 4.88 18.32 -4.60
C THR A 197 5.40 17.09 -5.34
N GLU A 198 5.59 16.02 -4.62
CA GLU A 198 6.13 14.79 -5.18
C GLU A 198 5.09 14.03 -6.02
N SER A 199 5.49 13.60 -7.21
CA SER A 199 4.76 12.64 -8.05
C SER A 199 5.31 11.21 -7.92
N TYR A 200 6.43 11.07 -7.22
CA TYR A 200 7.05 9.81 -6.84
C TYR A 200 7.53 9.86 -5.39
N VAL A 201 7.29 8.79 -4.66
CA VAL A 201 7.83 8.59 -3.31
C VAL A 201 8.28 7.15 -3.13
N ALA A 202 9.46 6.98 -2.55
CA ALA A 202 9.93 5.70 -2.06
C ALA A 202 10.37 5.85 -0.60
N MET A 203 10.01 4.90 0.25
CA MET A 203 10.36 4.95 1.66
C MET A 203 10.67 3.56 2.21
N ARG A 204 11.55 3.54 3.19
CA ARG A 204 11.85 2.37 3.99
C ARG A 204 11.27 2.55 5.38
N LEU A 205 10.35 1.67 5.75
CA LEU A 205 9.69 1.65 7.06
C LEU A 205 10.19 0.45 7.87
N PHE A 206 10.10 0.56 9.20
CA PHE A 206 10.31 -0.53 10.13
C PHE A 206 9.12 -0.63 11.06
N ILE A 207 8.78 -1.86 11.44
CA ILE A 207 7.68 -2.18 12.34
C ILE A 207 8.30 -2.78 13.61
N ASP A 208 8.20 -2.06 14.73
CA ASP A 208 8.83 -2.40 15.99
C ASP A 208 7.90 -3.33 16.81
N ASN A 209 7.78 -4.57 16.34
CA ASN A 209 7.08 -5.64 17.04
C ASN A 209 7.84 -6.98 16.91
N TRP A 210 7.46 -7.97 17.71
CA TRP A 210 8.09 -9.29 17.74
C TRP A 210 8.10 -10.03 16.40
N ARG A 211 7.14 -9.77 15.53
CA ARG A 211 7.03 -10.42 14.22
C ARG A 211 8.02 -9.85 13.21
N TRP A 212 8.20 -8.52 13.21
CA TRP A 212 8.83 -7.80 12.11
C TRP A 212 10.11 -7.05 12.48
N GLU A 213 10.54 -7.11 13.74
CA GLU A 213 11.76 -6.40 14.16
C GLU A 213 12.92 -6.69 13.22
N GLY A 214 13.57 -5.61 12.75
CA GLY A 214 14.69 -5.65 11.84
C GLY A 214 14.36 -5.89 10.37
N THR A 215 13.10 -6.24 10.01
CA THR A 215 12.69 -6.44 8.62
C THR A 215 12.27 -5.11 7.99
N PRO A 216 12.92 -4.64 6.92
CA PRO A 216 12.52 -3.42 6.23
C PRO A 216 11.30 -3.66 5.34
N PHE A 217 10.41 -2.67 5.33
CA PHE A 217 9.28 -2.55 4.42
C PHE A 217 9.57 -1.40 3.45
N TYR A 218 9.77 -1.72 2.18
CA TYR A 218 9.98 -0.74 1.12
C TYR A 218 8.64 -0.43 0.46
N ILE A 219 8.18 0.81 0.59
CA ILE A 219 6.98 1.30 -0.07
C ILE A 219 7.40 2.26 -1.17
N ARG A 220 6.88 2.08 -2.36
CA ARG A 220 7.08 3.01 -3.47
C ARG A 220 5.79 3.25 -4.24
N MET A 221 5.59 4.51 -4.60
CA MET A 221 4.49 4.95 -5.43
C MET A 221 5.01 5.98 -6.43
N GLY A 222 4.56 5.88 -7.68
CA GLY A 222 4.90 6.87 -8.70
C GLY A 222 3.86 6.95 -9.81
N LYS A 223 3.70 8.15 -10.34
CA LYS A 223 2.96 8.44 -11.57
C LYS A 223 3.90 8.49 -12.77
N ARG A 224 3.36 8.36 -13.98
CA ARG A 224 4.12 8.31 -15.23
C ARG A 224 5.20 7.22 -15.25
N LEU A 225 4.94 6.10 -14.59
CA LEU A 225 5.80 4.94 -14.69
C LEU A 225 5.44 4.07 -15.90
N PRO A 226 6.41 3.39 -16.51
CA PRO A 226 6.20 2.67 -17.78
C PRO A 226 5.20 1.52 -17.68
N THR A 227 5.03 0.94 -16.49
CA THR A 227 4.11 -0.17 -16.25
C THR A 227 3.14 0.19 -15.15
N LYS A 228 1.83 -0.05 -15.38
CA LYS A 228 0.83 0.04 -14.32
C LYS A 228 0.90 -1.25 -13.50
N ALA A 229 1.19 -1.15 -12.22
CA ALA A 229 1.21 -2.30 -11.31
C ALA A 229 0.95 -1.86 -9.87
N THR A 230 0.15 -2.62 -9.15
CA THR A 230 0.15 -2.59 -7.68
C THR A 230 0.41 -4.01 -7.21
N GLU A 231 1.53 -4.19 -6.53
CA GLU A 231 1.99 -5.50 -6.09
C GLU A 231 2.68 -5.45 -4.73
N ILE A 232 2.67 -6.58 -4.06
CA ILE A 232 3.37 -6.80 -2.81
C ILE A 232 4.29 -8.00 -3.02
N SER A 233 5.58 -7.83 -2.75
CA SER A 233 6.57 -8.91 -2.85
C SER A 233 7.23 -9.14 -1.49
N LEU A 234 7.13 -10.37 -1.01
CA LEU A 234 7.81 -10.83 0.20
C LEU A 234 9.06 -11.62 -0.24
N HIS A 235 10.21 -11.10 0.06
CA HIS A 235 11.50 -11.72 -0.22
C HIS A 235 11.93 -12.56 0.97
N LEU A 236 12.10 -13.85 0.77
CA LEU A 236 12.58 -14.73 1.81
C LEU A 236 14.09 -14.62 1.93
N LYS A 237 14.61 -14.83 3.13
CA LYS A 237 16.05 -14.95 3.35
C LYS A 237 16.61 -16.14 2.57
N SER A 238 17.77 -15.96 1.99
CA SER A 238 18.47 -17.06 1.33
C SER A 238 18.76 -18.19 2.33
N PRO A 239 18.61 -19.46 1.94
CA PRO A 239 18.99 -20.58 2.79
C PRO A 239 20.50 -20.52 3.07
N PRO A 240 20.99 -21.11 4.18
CA PRO A 240 22.40 -21.30 4.40
C PRO A 240 22.99 -22.10 3.25
N ASN A 241 23.72 -21.45 2.37
CA ASN A 241 24.04 -22.01 1.07
C ASN A 241 25.39 -22.72 1.09
N VAL A 242 25.46 -23.89 1.73
CA VAL A 242 26.66 -24.73 1.70
C VAL A 242 26.74 -25.56 0.41
N LEU A 243 25.59 -26.03 -0.10
CA LEU A 243 25.54 -26.96 -1.23
C LEU A 243 25.62 -26.30 -2.61
N PHE A 244 25.03 -25.09 -2.74
CA PHE A 244 24.84 -24.45 -4.04
C PHE A 244 25.57 -23.11 -4.22
N GLN A 245 26.44 -22.72 -3.27
CA GLN A 245 27.11 -21.40 -3.22
C GLN A 245 27.82 -20.95 -4.50
N LYS A 246 28.30 -21.89 -5.28
CA LYS A 246 29.10 -21.62 -6.49
C LYS A 246 28.33 -21.81 -7.79
N LEU A 247 27.03 -22.05 -7.72
CA LEU A 247 26.24 -22.32 -8.92
C LEU A 247 25.60 -21.04 -9.47
N PRO A 248 25.56 -20.88 -10.79
CA PRO A 248 24.79 -19.79 -11.41
C PRO A 248 23.32 -19.84 -10.96
N GLY A 249 22.77 -18.70 -10.56
CA GLY A 249 21.38 -18.59 -10.08
C GLY A 249 21.15 -18.97 -8.61
N SER A 250 22.16 -19.48 -7.89
CA SER A 250 22.04 -19.89 -6.48
C SER A 250 21.77 -18.75 -5.50
N THR A 251 22.01 -17.50 -5.92
CA THR A 251 21.82 -16.30 -5.08
C THR A 251 20.39 -15.75 -5.13
N GLU A 252 19.53 -16.32 -5.95
CA GLU A 252 18.15 -15.85 -6.03
C GLU A 252 17.33 -16.35 -4.85
N SER A 253 16.76 -15.41 -4.10
CA SER A 253 15.85 -15.71 -3.00
C SER A 253 14.47 -16.14 -3.50
N ASN A 254 13.78 -16.96 -2.71
CA ASN A 254 12.38 -17.22 -2.98
C ASN A 254 11.57 -15.93 -2.76
N VAL A 255 10.60 -15.67 -3.64
CA VAL A 255 9.77 -14.49 -3.57
C VAL A 255 8.30 -14.91 -3.71
N LEU A 256 7.48 -14.51 -2.74
CA LEU A 256 6.03 -14.55 -2.87
C LEU A 256 5.57 -13.19 -3.38
N THR A 257 4.91 -13.16 -4.52
CA THR A 257 4.36 -11.95 -5.12
C THR A 257 2.83 -12.01 -5.12
N ILE A 258 2.21 -10.94 -4.64
CA ILE A 258 0.76 -10.72 -4.62
C ILE A 258 0.46 -9.53 -5.53
N ARG A 259 -0.15 -9.77 -6.68
CA ARG A 259 -0.53 -8.74 -7.64
C ARG A 259 -1.97 -8.28 -7.38
N ILE A 260 -2.13 -7.00 -7.05
CA ILE A 260 -3.42 -6.38 -6.75
C ILE A 260 -4.07 -5.83 -8.02
N GLN A 261 -3.28 -5.38 -8.98
CA GLN A 261 -3.70 -4.90 -10.31
C GLN A 261 -2.50 -4.71 -11.25
N PRO A 262 -2.68 -4.75 -12.59
CA PRO A 262 -3.94 -4.98 -13.32
C PRO A 262 -4.35 -6.46 -13.32
N ASP A 263 -3.39 -7.36 -13.38
CA ASP A 263 -3.59 -8.81 -13.47
C ASP A 263 -3.53 -9.38 -12.05
N GLU A 264 -4.70 -9.50 -11.42
CA GLU A 264 -4.80 -10.01 -10.06
C GLU A 264 -4.26 -11.44 -9.97
N GLY A 265 -3.53 -11.75 -8.90
CA GLY A 265 -2.99 -13.08 -8.73
C GLY A 265 -1.91 -13.17 -7.67
N MET A 266 -1.51 -14.39 -7.40
CA MET A 266 -0.43 -14.72 -6.47
C MET A 266 0.52 -15.70 -7.12
N SER A 267 1.82 -15.52 -6.89
CA SER A 267 2.83 -16.46 -7.39
C SER A 267 3.98 -16.61 -6.41
N VAL A 268 4.60 -17.78 -6.43
CA VAL A 268 5.80 -18.08 -5.66
C VAL A 268 6.92 -18.43 -6.62
N ARG A 269 7.99 -17.66 -6.57
CA ARG A 269 9.23 -17.94 -7.30
C ARG A 269 10.14 -18.83 -6.45
N MET A 270 10.52 -19.97 -7.02
CA MET A 270 11.37 -20.96 -6.36
C MET A 270 12.46 -21.46 -7.29
N LEU A 271 13.56 -21.93 -6.73
CA LEU A 271 14.60 -22.59 -7.47
C LEU A 271 14.26 -24.07 -7.71
N SER A 272 14.54 -24.54 -8.90
CA SER A 272 14.45 -25.95 -9.28
C SER A 272 15.67 -26.36 -10.11
N LYS A 273 15.92 -27.67 -10.20
CA LYS A 273 16.91 -28.19 -11.12
C LYS A 273 16.39 -28.07 -12.56
N LYS A 274 17.21 -27.58 -13.48
CA LYS A 274 16.85 -27.55 -14.90
C LYS A 274 16.66 -28.98 -15.43
N PRO A 275 15.51 -29.31 -16.05
CA PRO A 275 15.27 -30.64 -16.61
C PRO A 275 16.38 -31.06 -17.60
N GLY A 276 16.75 -32.34 -17.59
CA GLY A 276 17.76 -32.87 -18.48
C GLY A 276 19.21 -32.53 -18.13
N THR A 277 19.47 -31.85 -17.01
CA THR A 277 20.81 -31.45 -16.62
C THR A 277 21.22 -32.04 -15.26
N THR A 278 22.46 -31.77 -14.83
CA THR A 278 22.97 -32.15 -13.49
C THR A 278 22.39 -31.26 -12.39
N LEU A 279 22.54 -31.64 -11.12
CA LEU A 279 22.16 -30.82 -9.95
C LEU A 279 22.82 -29.46 -9.89
N GLN A 280 23.87 -29.24 -10.69
CA GLN A 280 24.60 -27.96 -10.75
C GLN A 280 23.92 -26.90 -11.61
N ASN A 281 22.85 -27.25 -12.34
CA ASN A 281 22.13 -26.30 -13.18
C ASN A 281 20.75 -25.99 -12.56
N LEU A 282 20.69 -24.85 -11.88
CA LEU A 282 19.45 -24.33 -11.28
C LEU A 282 18.72 -23.42 -12.27
N CYS A 283 17.42 -23.41 -12.18
CA CYS A 283 16.55 -22.44 -12.85
C CYS A 283 15.46 -21.96 -11.90
N CYS A 284 15.01 -20.73 -12.12
CA CYS A 284 13.82 -20.23 -11.45
C CYS A 284 12.57 -20.81 -12.09
N GLY A 285 11.67 -21.32 -11.27
CA GLY A 285 10.31 -21.63 -11.61
C GLY A 285 9.34 -20.71 -10.86
N GLU A 286 8.22 -20.41 -11.46
CA GLU A 286 7.12 -19.66 -10.85
C GLU A 286 5.89 -20.55 -10.76
N LEU A 287 5.35 -20.67 -9.55
CA LEU A 287 4.08 -21.33 -9.28
C LEU A 287 3.01 -20.25 -9.08
N SER A 288 2.06 -20.16 -9.98
CA SER A 288 0.90 -19.29 -9.85
C SER A 288 -0.19 -19.97 -9.02
N LEU A 289 -0.76 -19.22 -8.08
CA LEU A 289 -1.80 -19.68 -7.15
C LEU A 289 -3.19 -19.17 -7.52
N LEU A 290 -3.27 -18.19 -8.44
CA LEU A 290 -4.50 -17.63 -9.00
C LEU A 290 -4.26 -17.22 -10.44
#